data_9b7e11122621dcf33e72dd3642854717
#
_entry.id   9b7e11122621dcf33e72dd3642854717
#
_cell.length_a   1.000
_cell.length_b   1.000
_cell.length_c   1.000
_cell.angle_alpha   90.00
_cell.angle_beta   90.00
_cell.angle_gamma   90.00
#
_symmetry.space_group_name_H-M   'P 1'
#
loop_
_entity.id
_entity.type
_entity.pdbx_description
1 polymer ?
#
loop_
_entity_poly.entity_id
_entity_poly.type
_entity_poly.pdbx_seq_one_letter_code
_entity_poly.pdbx_strand_id
1 'polypeptide(L)'
;MLEQLLFLIMSVAIFGILFYKMIKKNETGYIFVLAICALGIIIDGIGIFFNFKSNMFFKIITYLISIIIPGVILVFEKKNIDIINFIKFWQVKMYLAAGDTKKAKEILLAIIEKNPKNYNAHKLLAEMYEKEGGIRKAIDEFVMCIEIDKKDYNSYYKIALLLNELEKKDEAIE
;
A
#
# COMPACT_ATOMS: atom_id res chain seq x y z
N MET A 1 7.87 -6.85 -35.82
CA MET A 1 8.19 -8.25 -35.55
C MET A 1 9.27 -8.43 -34.48
N LEU A 2 10.49 -7.87 -34.64
CA LEU A 2 11.57 -7.98 -33.64
C LEU A 2 11.15 -7.39 -32.28
N GLU A 3 10.55 -6.22 -32.27
CA GLU A 3 10.04 -5.54 -31.06
C GLU A 3 8.99 -6.37 -30.30
N GLN A 4 8.05 -6.99 -31.01
CA GLN A 4 7.05 -7.86 -30.42
C GLN A 4 7.66 -9.14 -29.84
N LEU A 5 8.68 -9.69 -30.50
CA LEU A 5 9.41 -10.86 -30.01
C LEU A 5 10.17 -10.57 -28.72
N LEU A 6 10.89 -9.44 -28.66
CA LEU A 6 11.60 -8.98 -27.45
C LEU A 6 10.62 -8.78 -26.30
N PHE A 7 9.46 -8.20 -26.58
CA PHE A 7 8.43 -7.97 -25.60
C PHE A 7 7.87 -9.29 -25.05
N LEU A 8 7.57 -10.26 -25.93
CA LEU A 8 7.11 -11.58 -25.52
C LEU A 8 8.14 -12.28 -24.60
N ILE A 9 9.42 -12.20 -24.94
CA ILE A 9 10.51 -12.78 -24.13
C ILE A 9 10.54 -12.13 -22.74
N MET A 10 10.42 -10.81 -22.65
CA MET A 10 10.36 -10.09 -21.36
C MET A 10 9.14 -10.48 -20.53
N SER A 11 7.98 -10.59 -21.15
CA SER A 11 6.74 -11.00 -20.47
C SER A 11 6.85 -12.42 -19.91
N VAL A 12 7.40 -13.36 -20.67
CA VAL A 12 7.64 -14.74 -20.24
C VAL A 12 8.66 -14.79 -19.10
N ALA A 13 9.71 -13.98 -19.15
CA ALA A 13 10.71 -13.92 -18.07
C ALA A 13 10.08 -13.41 -16.75
N ILE A 14 9.29 -12.34 -16.82
CA ILE A 14 8.57 -11.80 -15.64
C ILE A 14 7.58 -12.84 -15.08
N PHE A 15 6.83 -13.51 -15.96
CA PHE A 15 5.93 -14.59 -15.55
C PHE A 15 6.67 -15.70 -14.81
N GLY A 16 7.81 -16.15 -15.35
CA GLY A 16 8.65 -17.17 -14.71
C GLY A 16 9.13 -16.77 -13.31
N ILE A 17 9.58 -15.51 -13.15
CA ILE A 17 10.01 -14.97 -11.85
C ILE A 17 8.85 -14.97 -10.84
N LEU A 18 7.67 -14.50 -11.23
CA LEU A 18 6.48 -14.46 -10.37
C LEU A 18 6.01 -15.86 -9.99
N PHE A 19 6.00 -16.79 -10.95
CA PHE A 19 5.63 -18.18 -10.75
C PHE A 19 6.58 -18.89 -9.77
N TYR A 20 7.89 -18.71 -9.95
CA TYR A 20 8.90 -19.22 -9.01
C TYR A 20 8.69 -18.69 -7.60
N LYS A 21 8.40 -17.39 -7.45
CA LYS A 21 8.14 -16.77 -6.16
C LYS A 21 6.86 -17.29 -5.50
N MET A 22 5.80 -17.48 -6.27
CA MET A 22 4.54 -18.05 -5.78
C MET A 22 4.77 -19.44 -5.16
N ILE A 23 5.52 -20.30 -5.86
CA ILE A 23 5.82 -21.65 -5.35
C ILE A 23 6.71 -21.57 -4.09
N LYS A 24 7.77 -20.78 -4.12
CA LYS A 24 8.73 -20.68 -3.01
C LYS A 24 8.13 -20.11 -1.73
N LYS A 25 7.24 -19.11 -1.83
CA LYS A 25 6.62 -18.44 -0.68
C LYS A 25 5.26 -19.04 -0.29
N ASN A 26 4.71 -19.94 -1.09
CA ASN A 26 3.36 -20.51 -0.93
C ASN A 26 2.27 -19.43 -0.80
N GLU A 27 2.44 -18.30 -1.50
CA GLU A 27 1.52 -17.17 -1.49
C GLU A 27 0.55 -17.22 -2.66
N THR A 28 -0.73 -17.46 -2.39
CA THR A 28 -1.79 -17.53 -3.41
C THR A 28 -2.13 -16.16 -4.03
N GLY A 29 -1.70 -15.05 -3.41
CA GLY A 29 -1.95 -13.71 -3.91
C GLY A 29 -1.41 -13.42 -5.31
N TYR A 30 -0.37 -14.14 -5.74
CA TYR A 30 0.20 -14.00 -7.09
C TYR A 30 -0.63 -14.64 -8.20
N ILE A 31 -1.62 -15.47 -7.88
CA ILE A 31 -2.44 -16.19 -8.89
C ILE A 31 -3.11 -15.21 -9.84
N PHE A 32 -3.70 -14.14 -9.33
CA PHE A 32 -4.35 -13.13 -10.17
C PHE A 32 -3.36 -12.40 -11.08
N VAL A 33 -2.19 -12.04 -10.56
CA VAL A 33 -1.14 -11.36 -11.31
C VAL A 33 -0.59 -12.27 -12.40
N LEU A 34 -0.39 -13.55 -12.09
CA LEU A 34 0.04 -14.57 -13.05
C LEU A 34 -1.00 -14.80 -14.14
N ALA A 35 -2.30 -14.82 -13.80
CA ALA A 35 -3.38 -14.96 -14.77
C ALA A 35 -3.41 -13.77 -15.75
N ILE A 36 -3.21 -12.55 -15.25
CA ILE A 36 -3.14 -11.34 -16.08
C ILE A 36 -1.92 -11.37 -17.01
N CYS A 37 -0.75 -11.77 -16.49
CA CYS A 37 0.46 -11.93 -17.29
C CYS A 37 0.29 -12.99 -18.38
N ALA A 38 -0.31 -14.15 -18.03
CA ALA A 38 -0.57 -15.23 -18.99
C ALA A 38 -1.50 -14.77 -20.12
N LEU A 39 -2.55 -14.00 -19.78
CA LEU A 39 -3.46 -13.45 -20.77
C LEU A 39 -2.72 -12.49 -21.74
N GLY A 40 -1.84 -11.63 -21.22
CA GLY A 40 -1.01 -10.75 -22.02
C GLY A 40 -0.10 -11.51 -22.98
N ILE A 41 0.58 -12.56 -22.50
CA ILE A 41 1.46 -13.42 -23.31
C ILE A 41 0.67 -14.10 -24.44
N ILE A 42 -0.55 -14.59 -24.16
CA ILE A 42 -1.42 -15.22 -25.15
C ILE A 42 -1.82 -14.21 -26.23
N ILE A 43 -2.23 -13.00 -25.85
CA ILE A 43 -2.64 -11.95 -26.80
C ILE A 43 -1.46 -11.57 -27.71
N ASP A 44 -0.26 -11.40 -27.15
CA ASP A 44 0.95 -11.07 -27.91
C ASP A 44 1.34 -12.22 -28.85
N GLY A 45 1.27 -13.48 -28.39
CA GLY A 45 1.54 -14.66 -29.22
C GLY A 45 0.59 -14.77 -30.41
N ILE A 46 -0.70 -14.55 -30.19
CA ILE A 46 -1.70 -14.51 -31.27
C ILE A 46 -1.40 -13.37 -32.24
N GLY A 47 -1.05 -12.18 -31.74
CA GLY A 47 -0.69 -11.02 -32.56
C GLY A 47 0.51 -11.26 -33.48
N ILE A 48 1.52 -11.98 -32.99
CA ILE A 48 2.70 -12.37 -33.77
C ILE A 48 2.32 -13.41 -34.83
N PHE A 49 1.55 -14.45 -34.43
CA PHE A 49 1.19 -15.56 -35.30
C PHE A 49 0.33 -15.11 -36.49
N PHE A 50 -0.64 -14.25 -36.27
CA PHE A 50 -1.51 -13.72 -37.33
C PHE A 50 -0.97 -12.46 -38.01
N ASN A 51 0.26 -12.03 -37.66
CA ASN A 51 0.87 -10.79 -38.18
C ASN A 51 -0.08 -9.57 -38.10
N PHE A 52 -0.82 -9.50 -36.97
CA PHE A 52 -1.84 -8.48 -36.76
C PHE A 52 -1.15 -7.12 -36.58
N LYS A 53 -1.42 -6.19 -37.50
CA LYS A 53 -0.98 -4.80 -37.40
C LYS A 53 -1.79 -4.12 -36.29
N SER A 54 -1.50 -4.42 -35.04
CA SER A 54 -2.25 -3.88 -33.91
C SER A 54 -2.07 -2.37 -33.81
N ASN A 55 -3.17 -1.66 -33.52
CA ASN A 55 -3.18 -0.23 -33.30
C ASN A 55 -2.23 0.11 -32.12
N MET A 56 -1.51 1.22 -32.21
CA MET A 56 -0.55 1.68 -31.17
C MET A 56 -1.17 1.69 -29.75
N PHE A 57 -2.44 2.03 -29.66
CA PHE A 57 -3.20 2.02 -28.41
C PHE A 57 -3.31 0.61 -27.78
N PHE A 58 -3.56 -0.41 -28.59
CA PHE A 58 -3.66 -1.79 -28.12
C PHE A 58 -2.33 -2.32 -27.62
N LYS A 59 -1.21 -1.96 -28.29
CA LYS A 59 0.15 -2.31 -27.83
C LYS A 59 0.48 -1.67 -26.48
N ILE A 60 0.13 -0.40 -26.27
CA ILE A 60 0.36 0.29 -25.02
C ILE A 60 -0.37 -0.42 -23.88
N ILE A 61 -1.62 -0.83 -24.09
CA ILE A 61 -2.42 -1.53 -23.06
C ILE A 61 -1.80 -2.88 -22.72
N THR A 62 -1.40 -3.68 -23.72
CA THR A 62 -0.79 -4.99 -23.48
C THR A 62 0.54 -4.84 -22.74
N TYR A 63 1.35 -3.83 -23.07
CA TYR A 63 2.62 -3.54 -22.38
C TYR A 63 2.39 -3.13 -20.91
N LEU A 64 1.38 -2.32 -20.66
CA LEU A 64 1.01 -1.87 -19.33
C LEU A 64 0.62 -3.05 -18.44
N ILE A 65 -0.20 -3.95 -18.97
CA ILE A 65 -0.71 -5.12 -18.24
C ILE A 65 0.39 -6.17 -18.03
N SER A 66 1.17 -6.48 -19.06
CA SER A 66 2.07 -7.65 -19.04
C SER A 66 3.44 -7.38 -18.40
N ILE A 67 3.91 -6.13 -18.41
CA ILE A 67 5.24 -5.76 -17.90
C ILE A 67 5.17 -4.75 -16.77
N ILE A 68 4.46 -3.63 -16.96
CA ILE A 68 4.53 -2.52 -16.02
C ILE A 68 3.89 -2.90 -14.70
N ILE A 69 2.67 -3.45 -14.71
CA ILE A 69 1.97 -3.84 -13.48
C ILE A 69 2.75 -4.90 -12.71
N PRO A 70 3.18 -6.03 -13.30
CA PRO A 70 3.97 -7.03 -12.60
C PRO A 70 5.33 -6.53 -12.16
N GLY A 71 5.98 -5.70 -12.97
CA GLY A 71 7.27 -5.09 -12.62
C GLY A 71 7.15 -4.18 -11.40
N VAL A 72 6.11 -3.36 -11.33
CA VAL A 72 5.81 -2.53 -10.15
C VAL A 72 5.58 -3.40 -8.92
N ILE A 73 4.80 -4.48 -9.03
CA ILE A 73 4.57 -5.41 -7.93
C ILE A 73 5.88 -6.01 -7.41
N LEU A 74 6.77 -6.43 -8.32
CA LEU A 74 8.10 -6.97 -7.95
C LEU A 74 8.99 -5.94 -7.24
N VAL A 75 8.94 -4.67 -7.66
CA VAL A 75 9.70 -3.57 -7.02
C VAL A 75 9.18 -3.30 -5.61
N PHE A 76 7.87 -3.26 -5.43
CA PHE A 76 7.25 -3.07 -4.12
C PHE A 76 7.61 -4.21 -3.17
N GLU A 77 7.57 -5.44 -3.65
CA GLU A 77 7.95 -6.61 -2.88
C GLU A 77 9.44 -6.59 -2.49
N LYS A 78 10.34 -6.25 -3.43
CA LYS A 78 11.78 -6.14 -3.14
C LYS A 78 12.07 -5.10 -2.05
N LYS A 79 11.27 -4.05 -1.96
CA LYS A 79 11.36 -3.02 -0.91
C LYS A 79 10.60 -3.39 0.37
N ASN A 80 10.06 -4.60 0.45
CA ASN A 80 9.21 -5.04 1.57
C ASN A 80 8.00 -4.12 1.81
N ILE A 81 7.51 -3.47 0.76
CA ILE A 81 6.35 -2.59 0.82
C ILE A 81 5.10 -3.46 0.65
N ASP A 82 4.29 -3.52 1.68
CA ASP A 82 2.98 -4.18 1.61
C ASP A 82 2.03 -3.33 0.76
N ILE A 83 1.79 -3.78 -0.49
CA ILE A 83 0.93 -3.08 -1.45
C ILE A 83 -0.49 -2.88 -0.89
N ILE A 84 -0.99 -3.86 -0.13
CA ILE A 84 -2.32 -3.77 0.47
C ILE A 84 -2.36 -2.64 1.50
N ASN A 85 -1.34 -2.53 2.34
CA ASN A 85 -1.24 -1.43 3.28
C ASN A 85 -1.05 -0.09 2.56
N PHE A 86 -0.23 -0.04 1.49
CA PHE A 86 -0.09 1.16 0.68
C PHE A 86 -1.44 1.65 0.12
N ILE A 87 -2.24 0.75 -0.46
CA ILE A 87 -3.59 1.08 -0.97
C ILE A 87 -4.50 1.55 0.16
N LYS A 88 -4.49 0.87 1.32
CA LYS A 88 -5.28 1.26 2.48
C LYS A 88 -4.90 2.67 2.99
N PHE A 89 -3.61 2.99 3.09
CA PHE A 89 -3.16 4.34 3.47
C PHE A 89 -3.57 5.40 2.43
N TRP A 90 -3.55 5.06 1.14
CA TRP A 90 -4.07 5.94 0.11
C TRP A 90 -5.58 6.18 0.28
N GLN A 91 -6.37 5.13 0.55
CA GLN A 91 -7.80 5.26 0.89
C GLN A 91 -8.04 6.14 2.12
N VAL A 92 -7.25 5.96 3.19
CA VAL A 92 -7.31 6.82 4.38
C VAL A 92 -7.13 8.29 4.00
N LYS A 93 -6.11 8.62 3.20
CA LYS A 93 -5.88 10.00 2.73
C LYS A 93 -7.05 10.54 1.91
N MET A 94 -7.66 9.71 1.05
CA MET A 94 -8.83 10.09 0.26
C MET A 94 -10.04 10.39 1.16
N TYR A 95 -10.31 9.54 2.16
CA TYR A 95 -11.42 9.79 3.10
C TYR A 95 -11.18 11.03 3.97
N LEU A 96 -9.92 11.26 4.41
CA LEU A 96 -9.57 12.49 5.13
C LEU A 96 -9.76 13.73 4.27
N ALA A 97 -9.38 13.70 3.00
CA ALA A 97 -9.60 14.80 2.05
C ALA A 97 -11.09 15.04 1.78
N ALA A 98 -11.92 13.99 1.82
CA ALA A 98 -13.38 14.07 1.69
C ALA A 98 -14.09 14.46 3.00
N GLY A 99 -13.36 14.62 4.12
CA GLY A 99 -13.94 14.92 5.43
C GLY A 99 -14.56 13.73 6.16
N ASP A 100 -14.50 12.52 5.60
CA ASP A 100 -15.03 11.29 6.21
C ASP A 100 -14.01 10.67 7.18
N THR A 101 -13.84 11.34 8.33
CA THR A 101 -12.92 10.90 9.39
C THR A 101 -13.30 9.54 9.98
N LYS A 102 -14.59 9.20 9.97
CA LYS A 102 -15.08 7.93 10.51
C LYS A 102 -14.55 6.75 9.71
N LYS A 103 -14.72 6.76 8.38
CA LYS A 103 -14.18 5.71 7.52
C LYS A 103 -12.66 5.65 7.54
N ALA A 104 -12.00 6.79 7.60
CA ALA A 104 -10.54 6.83 7.72
C ALA A 104 -10.07 6.09 8.99
N LYS A 105 -10.72 6.31 10.14
CA LYS A 105 -10.42 5.60 11.40
C LYS A 105 -10.69 4.11 11.31
N GLU A 106 -11.82 3.69 10.74
CA GLU A 106 -12.15 2.27 10.57
C GLU A 106 -11.04 1.53 9.79
N ILE A 107 -10.52 2.14 8.72
CA ILE A 107 -9.43 1.55 7.94
C ILE A 107 -8.14 1.48 8.75
N LEU A 108 -7.79 2.54 9.51
CA LEU A 108 -6.58 2.55 10.35
C LEU A 108 -6.64 1.48 11.44
N LEU A 109 -7.79 1.34 12.12
CA LEU A 109 -8.00 0.29 13.11
C LEU A 109 -7.88 -1.10 12.51
N ALA A 110 -8.42 -1.34 11.30
CA ALA A 110 -8.27 -2.62 10.60
C ALA A 110 -6.81 -2.89 10.14
N ILE A 111 -6.00 -1.84 9.94
CA ILE A 111 -4.56 -2.00 9.69
C ILE A 111 -3.84 -2.40 10.98
N ILE A 112 -4.16 -1.75 12.11
CA ILE A 112 -3.58 -2.02 13.43
C ILE A 112 -3.95 -3.42 13.91
N GLU A 113 -5.19 -3.84 13.74
CA GLU A 113 -5.65 -5.19 14.07
C GLU A 113 -4.81 -6.27 13.37
N LYS A 114 -4.53 -6.07 12.07
CA LYS A 114 -3.69 -6.98 11.29
C LYS A 114 -2.20 -6.89 11.63
N ASN A 115 -1.72 -5.69 11.93
CA ASN A 115 -0.33 -5.43 12.28
C ASN A 115 -0.26 -4.40 13.43
N PRO A 116 -0.26 -4.88 14.70
CA PRO A 116 -0.23 -4.01 15.87
C PRO A 116 1.03 -3.14 16.00
N LYS A 117 2.08 -3.43 15.24
CA LYS A 117 3.31 -2.62 15.21
C LYS A 117 3.40 -1.72 13.97
N ASN A 118 2.26 -1.34 13.39
CA ASN A 118 2.25 -0.44 12.25
C ASN A 118 2.36 1.02 12.72
N TYR A 119 3.60 1.53 12.81
CA TYR A 119 3.90 2.90 13.22
C TYR A 119 3.07 3.96 12.50
N ASN A 120 2.96 3.86 11.16
CA ASN A 120 2.23 4.87 10.38
C ASN A 120 0.72 4.90 10.68
N ALA A 121 0.14 3.75 11.00
CA ALA A 121 -1.28 3.67 11.36
C ALA A 121 -1.54 4.32 12.73
N HIS A 122 -0.72 3.99 13.74
CA HIS A 122 -0.79 4.61 15.06
C HIS A 122 -0.60 6.12 14.98
N LYS A 123 0.41 6.58 14.24
CA LYS A 123 0.69 8.01 14.09
C LYS A 123 -0.50 8.76 13.47
N LEU A 124 -1.06 8.27 12.36
CA LEU A 124 -2.21 8.90 11.73
C LEU A 124 -3.45 8.88 12.64
N LEU A 125 -3.66 7.80 13.38
CA LEU A 125 -4.79 7.69 14.32
C LEU A 125 -4.62 8.67 15.48
N ALA A 126 -3.40 8.82 16.02
CA ALA A 126 -3.07 9.81 17.04
C ALA A 126 -3.36 11.25 16.57
N GLU A 127 -2.88 11.61 15.36
CA GLU A 127 -3.15 12.92 14.76
C GLU A 127 -4.64 13.19 14.54
N MET A 128 -5.41 12.15 14.22
CA MET A 128 -6.87 12.27 14.08
C MET A 128 -7.55 12.50 15.42
N TYR A 129 -7.18 11.74 16.47
CA TYR A 129 -7.70 11.95 17.80
C TYR A 129 -7.33 13.32 18.37
N GLU A 130 -6.09 13.81 18.15
CA GLU A 130 -5.66 15.15 18.52
C GLU A 130 -6.58 16.22 17.90
N LYS A 131 -6.85 16.14 16.58
CA LYS A 131 -7.74 17.08 15.88
C LYS A 131 -9.19 17.04 16.38
N GLU A 132 -9.66 15.91 16.87
CA GLU A 132 -11.01 15.75 17.41
C GLU A 132 -11.13 16.11 18.90
N GLY A 133 -10.02 16.54 19.52
CA GLY A 133 -9.95 16.87 20.95
C GLY A 133 -9.93 15.63 21.86
N GLY A 134 -9.73 14.45 21.31
CA GLY A 134 -9.61 13.21 22.06
C GLY A 134 -8.21 13.01 22.66
N ILE A 135 -7.78 13.94 23.53
CA ILE A 135 -6.41 14.07 24.04
C ILE A 135 -5.87 12.74 24.58
N ARG A 136 -6.61 12.05 25.46
CA ARG A 136 -6.16 10.80 26.08
C ARG A 136 -5.91 9.72 25.02
N LYS A 137 -6.82 9.55 24.06
CA LYS A 137 -6.67 8.59 22.97
C LYS A 137 -5.50 8.92 22.04
N ALA A 138 -5.27 10.23 21.79
CA ALA A 138 -4.11 10.66 21.02
C ALA A 138 -2.80 10.31 21.72
N ILE A 139 -2.72 10.51 23.05
CA ILE A 139 -1.56 10.13 23.86
C ILE A 139 -1.31 8.62 23.77
N ASP A 140 -2.35 7.78 23.93
CA ASP A 140 -2.22 6.32 23.86
C ASP A 140 -1.61 5.88 22.54
N GLU A 141 -2.07 6.44 21.43
CA GLU A 141 -1.55 6.11 20.11
C GLU A 141 -0.11 6.64 19.86
N PHE A 142 0.24 7.82 20.39
CA PHE A 142 1.62 8.31 20.33
C PHE A 142 2.56 7.47 21.22
N VAL A 143 2.10 6.95 22.34
CA VAL A 143 2.86 5.99 23.16
C VAL A 143 3.18 4.74 22.36
N MET A 144 2.20 4.19 21.62
CA MET A 144 2.44 3.07 20.70
C MET A 144 3.49 3.40 19.64
N CYS A 145 3.52 4.63 19.12
CA CYS A 145 4.57 5.06 18.18
C CYS A 145 5.96 4.99 18.83
N ILE A 146 6.11 5.44 20.08
CA ILE A 146 7.37 5.40 20.83
C ILE A 146 7.78 3.97 21.17
N GLU A 147 6.84 3.08 21.47
CA GLU A 147 7.13 1.67 21.73
C GLU A 147 7.69 0.98 20.47
N ILE A 148 7.21 1.37 19.29
CA ILE A 148 7.66 0.84 18.00
C ILE A 148 9.01 1.46 17.60
N ASP A 149 9.14 2.78 17.72
CA ASP A 149 10.38 3.52 17.44
C ASP A 149 10.75 4.43 18.63
N LYS A 150 11.66 3.98 19.46
CA LYS A 150 12.16 4.72 20.62
C LYS A 150 12.86 6.05 20.27
N LYS A 151 13.19 6.28 19.00
CA LYS A 151 13.82 7.51 18.51
C LYS A 151 12.83 8.49 17.91
N ASP A 152 11.53 8.21 17.99
CA ASP A 152 10.50 9.13 17.51
C ASP A 152 10.32 10.33 18.46
N TYR A 153 11.27 11.25 18.40
CA TYR A 153 11.24 12.49 19.20
C TYR A 153 9.99 13.35 18.97
N ASN A 154 9.37 13.21 17.80
CA ASN A 154 8.14 13.94 17.50
C ASN A 154 6.97 13.45 18.34
N SER A 155 6.82 12.14 18.53
CA SER A 155 5.78 11.59 19.40
C SER A 155 6.01 11.94 20.86
N TYR A 156 7.24 11.96 21.35
CA TYR A 156 7.56 12.46 22.70
C TYR A 156 7.11 13.92 22.88
N TYR A 157 7.45 14.78 21.93
CA TYR A 157 7.06 16.19 21.96
C TYR A 157 5.54 16.36 21.92
N LYS A 158 4.84 15.61 21.08
CA LYS A 158 3.37 15.62 20.99
C LYS A 158 2.71 15.20 22.30
N ILE A 159 3.18 14.14 22.93
CA ILE A 159 2.69 13.69 24.24
C ILE A 159 2.86 14.79 25.27
N ALA A 160 4.04 15.43 25.36
CA ALA A 160 4.27 16.50 26.32
C ALA A 160 3.31 17.68 26.13
N LEU A 161 3.02 18.09 24.89
CA LEU A 161 2.04 19.12 24.57
C LEU A 161 0.62 18.72 24.99
N LEU A 162 0.23 17.50 24.70
CA LEU A 162 -1.12 16.98 24.99
C LEU A 162 -1.34 16.83 26.50
N LEU A 163 -0.32 16.42 27.25
CA LEU A 163 -0.38 16.34 28.72
C LEU A 163 -0.57 17.73 29.33
N ASN A 164 0.18 18.73 28.88
CA ASN A 164 0.00 20.12 29.33
C ASN A 164 -1.40 20.66 29.00
N GLU A 165 -1.97 20.29 27.84
CA GLU A 165 -3.35 20.65 27.48
C GLU A 165 -4.36 19.96 28.38
N LEU A 166 -4.12 18.70 28.77
CA LEU A 166 -4.99 17.93 29.64
C LEU A 166 -5.03 18.50 31.03
N GLU A 167 -3.88 18.82 31.63
CA GLU A 167 -3.77 19.47 32.94
C GLU A 167 -4.57 20.78 32.99
N LYS A 168 -4.41 21.66 31.99
CA LYS A 168 -5.15 22.92 31.90
C LYS A 168 -6.68 22.71 31.77
N LYS A 169 -7.12 21.62 31.14
CA LYS A 169 -8.55 21.31 31.05
C LYS A 169 -9.09 20.80 32.38
N ASP A 170 -8.34 19.95 33.07
CA ASP A 170 -8.76 19.42 34.37
C ASP A 170 -8.82 20.54 35.40
N GLU A 171 -7.85 21.48 35.45
CA GLU A 171 -7.89 22.68 36.30
C GLU A 171 -9.06 23.64 35.99
N ALA A 172 -9.55 23.68 34.76
CA ALA A 172 -10.67 24.55 34.37
C ALA A 172 -12.04 23.97 34.73
N ILE A 173 -12.12 22.72 35.15
CA ILE A 173 -13.34 21.99 35.53
C ILE A 173 -13.52 21.99 37.07
N GLU A 174 -12.44 22.18 37.83
CA GLU A 174 -12.47 22.36 39.30
C GLU A 174 -12.87 23.79 39.69
#